data_a81f53b4925015127e45b0c0ce46ff51
#
_entry.id   a81f53b4925015127e45b0c0ce46ff51
#
_cell.length_a   1.000
_cell.length_b   1.000
_cell.length_c   1.000
_cell.angle_alpha   90.00
_cell.angle_beta   90.00
_cell.angle_gamma   90.00
#
_symmetry.space_group_name_H-M   'P 1'
#
loop_
_entity.id
_entity.type
_entity.pdbx_description
1 polymer ?
#
loop_
_entity_poly.entity_id
_entity_poly.type
_entity_poly.pdbx_seq_one_letter_code
_entity_poly.pdbx_strand_id
1 'polypeptide(L)'
;MNRVTAHTGSKYPIIQAPMGWIARSQLASAVCNAGGFGVIETSSGEVDNCKAEIEKMSELTDQPFGVNLPLLFLRDESMVEFCVQHGVKFVTTSAGDPSKYIDILKYAGITVYHAVPSVEGAIKAADCGVDGLVVEGTEGGGFKSPEEVGLFVLIQAIRKQIDLPIIAAGGIADGAGMAAAFAVGACLLYTSDAADDSIR
;
A
#
# COMPACT_ATOMS: atom_id res chain seq x y z
N MET A 1 5.68 -17.61 9.71
CA MET A 1 4.45 -16.92 9.24
C MET A 1 4.91 -15.62 8.57
N ASN A 2 4.41 -15.27 7.40
CA ASN A 2 4.77 -14.02 6.72
C ASN A 2 4.18 -12.83 7.49
N ARG A 3 5.02 -11.85 7.88
CA ARG A 3 4.58 -10.72 8.72
C ARG A 3 3.48 -9.87 8.04
N VAL A 4 3.55 -9.69 6.73
CA VAL A 4 2.55 -8.89 6.01
C VAL A 4 1.22 -9.64 5.88
N THR A 5 1.23 -10.94 5.56
CA THR A 5 -0.03 -11.71 5.55
C THR A 5 -0.68 -11.82 6.92
N ALA A 6 0.11 -11.78 8.01
CA ALA A 6 -0.42 -11.68 9.36
C ALA A 6 -1.13 -10.34 9.62
N HIS A 7 -0.63 -9.24 9.04
CA HIS A 7 -1.21 -7.90 9.16
C HIS A 7 -2.43 -7.70 8.25
N THR A 8 -2.41 -8.26 7.05
CA THR A 8 -3.50 -8.10 6.05
C THR A 8 -4.61 -9.13 6.20
N GLY A 9 -4.32 -10.31 6.77
CA GLY A 9 -5.24 -11.44 6.78
C GLY A 9 -5.37 -12.15 5.43
N SER A 10 -4.60 -11.77 4.41
CA SER A 10 -4.67 -12.38 3.08
C SER A 10 -4.09 -13.79 3.06
N LYS A 11 -4.64 -14.66 2.19
CA LYS A 11 -4.16 -16.03 1.98
C LYS A 11 -2.84 -16.05 1.20
N TYR A 12 -2.74 -15.19 0.18
CA TYR A 12 -1.58 -15.09 -0.69
C TYR A 12 -0.82 -13.78 -0.44
N PRO A 13 0.51 -13.78 -0.57
CA PRO A 13 1.33 -12.59 -0.36
C PRO A 13 1.32 -11.66 -1.60
N ILE A 14 0.13 -11.29 -2.04
CA ILE A 14 -0.12 -10.43 -3.21
C ILE A 14 -1.13 -9.36 -2.83
N ILE A 15 -0.75 -8.09 -3.02
CA ILE A 15 -1.63 -6.93 -2.86
C ILE A 15 -1.87 -6.29 -4.23
N GLN A 16 -3.11 -5.93 -4.52
CA GLN A 16 -3.42 -5.05 -5.65
C GLN A 16 -3.15 -3.61 -5.25
N ALA A 17 -2.35 -2.91 -6.04
CA ALA A 17 -1.96 -1.52 -5.83
C ALA A 17 -3.14 -0.54 -5.92
N PRO A 18 -3.11 0.60 -5.21
CA PRO A 18 -4.14 1.63 -5.30
C PRO A 18 -3.93 2.47 -6.57
N MET A 19 -4.50 2.05 -7.66
CA MET A 19 -4.47 2.74 -8.94
C MET A 19 -5.62 3.74 -9.02
N GLY A 20 -5.32 5.02 -9.27
CA GLY A 20 -6.32 6.08 -9.38
C GLY A 20 -7.43 5.73 -10.38
N TRP A 21 -8.68 5.93 -9.98
CA TRP A 21 -9.92 5.61 -10.73
C TRP A 21 -10.16 4.12 -11.03
N ILE A 22 -9.15 3.25 -10.91
CA ILE A 22 -9.22 1.83 -11.25
C ILE A 22 -9.44 0.97 -9.99
N ALA A 23 -8.67 1.23 -8.93
CA ALA A 23 -8.71 0.44 -7.69
C ALA A 23 -9.94 0.80 -6.83
N ARG A 24 -11.10 0.42 -7.32
CA ARG A 24 -12.42 0.61 -6.70
C ARG A 24 -12.93 -0.72 -6.13
N SER A 25 -14.09 -0.69 -5.51
CA SER A 25 -14.69 -1.84 -4.81
C SER A 25 -14.77 -3.10 -5.67
N GLN A 26 -15.12 -3.00 -6.94
CA GLN A 26 -15.24 -4.14 -7.83
C GLN A 26 -13.90 -4.89 -8.01
N LEU A 27 -12.80 -4.16 -8.26
CA LEU A 27 -11.49 -4.79 -8.41
C LEU A 27 -10.97 -5.29 -7.06
N ALA A 28 -11.02 -4.44 -6.03
CA ALA A 28 -10.50 -4.77 -4.71
C ALA A 28 -11.19 -5.99 -4.11
N SER A 29 -12.53 -6.08 -4.19
CA SER A 29 -13.29 -7.23 -3.70
C SER A 29 -12.98 -8.51 -4.47
N ALA A 30 -12.82 -8.44 -5.79
CA ALA A 30 -12.46 -9.59 -6.61
C ALA A 30 -11.07 -10.15 -6.21
N VAL A 31 -10.10 -9.27 -5.95
CA VAL A 31 -8.77 -9.66 -5.45
C VAL A 31 -8.86 -10.29 -4.06
N CYS A 32 -9.63 -9.67 -3.14
CA CYS A 32 -9.84 -10.23 -1.80
C CYS A 32 -10.48 -11.61 -1.85
N ASN A 33 -11.54 -11.78 -2.65
CA ASN A 33 -12.23 -13.06 -2.82
C ASN A 33 -11.36 -14.14 -3.46
N ALA A 34 -10.36 -13.76 -4.26
CA ALA A 34 -9.34 -14.66 -4.79
C ALA A 34 -8.26 -15.04 -3.77
N GLY A 35 -8.24 -14.41 -2.59
CA GLY A 35 -7.29 -14.67 -1.51
C GLY A 35 -6.06 -13.74 -1.50
N GLY A 36 -6.02 -12.76 -2.39
CA GLY A 36 -5.09 -11.63 -2.33
C GLY A 36 -5.57 -10.57 -1.34
N PHE A 37 -5.02 -9.35 -1.45
CA PHE A 37 -5.44 -8.21 -0.64
C PHE A 37 -5.70 -7.00 -1.53
N GLY A 38 -6.97 -6.60 -1.63
CA GLY A 38 -7.39 -5.42 -2.40
C GLY A 38 -7.21 -4.14 -1.60
N VAL A 39 -6.79 -3.06 -2.28
CA VAL A 39 -6.64 -1.73 -1.68
C VAL A 39 -7.42 -0.72 -2.49
N ILE A 40 -8.38 -0.04 -1.84
CA ILE A 40 -9.16 1.05 -2.44
C ILE A 40 -8.28 2.30 -2.53
N GLU A 41 -8.28 2.96 -3.69
CA GLU A 41 -7.59 4.22 -3.89
C GLU A 41 -8.42 5.41 -3.40
N THR A 42 -7.76 6.50 -2.98
CA THR A 42 -8.39 7.78 -2.66
C THR A 42 -7.69 8.97 -3.31
N SER A 43 -6.90 8.71 -4.37
CA SER A 43 -6.07 9.70 -5.06
C SER A 43 -6.80 10.51 -6.14
N SER A 44 -7.96 10.03 -6.59
CA SER A 44 -8.73 10.65 -7.68
C SER A 44 -9.31 12.04 -7.36
N GLY A 45 -9.32 12.44 -6.09
CA GLY A 45 -9.94 13.69 -5.64
C GLY A 45 -11.47 13.63 -5.53
N GLU A 46 -12.08 12.50 -5.85
CA GLU A 46 -13.52 12.24 -5.78
C GLU A 46 -13.89 11.69 -4.40
N VAL A 47 -13.77 12.50 -3.35
CA VAL A 47 -13.89 12.08 -1.94
C VAL A 47 -15.17 11.28 -1.67
N ASP A 48 -16.33 11.79 -2.10
CA ASP A 48 -17.62 11.12 -1.85
C ASP A 48 -17.73 9.79 -2.59
N ASN A 49 -17.21 9.72 -3.81
CA ASN A 49 -17.16 8.49 -4.58
C ASN A 49 -16.22 7.47 -3.93
N CYS A 50 -15.05 7.89 -3.45
CA CYS A 50 -14.13 7.02 -2.72
C CYS A 50 -14.77 6.45 -1.44
N LYS A 51 -15.51 7.27 -0.70
CA LYS A 51 -16.27 6.83 0.49
C LYS A 51 -17.31 5.78 0.12
N ALA A 52 -18.11 6.03 -0.91
CA ALA A 52 -19.11 5.08 -1.40
C ALA A 52 -18.49 3.75 -1.85
N GLU A 53 -17.31 3.78 -2.49
CA GLU A 53 -16.59 2.57 -2.89
C GLU A 53 -16.05 1.78 -1.68
N ILE A 54 -15.64 2.46 -0.59
CA ILE A 54 -15.26 1.79 0.66
C ILE A 54 -16.47 1.13 1.32
N GLU A 55 -17.60 1.82 1.41
CA GLU A 55 -18.85 1.27 1.97
C GLU A 55 -19.32 0.03 1.21
N LYS A 56 -19.26 0.09 -0.12
CA LYS A 56 -19.68 -0.98 -1.01
C LYS A 56 -18.87 -2.28 -0.85
N MET A 57 -17.65 -2.20 -0.29
CA MET A 57 -16.86 -3.40 -0.02
C MET A 57 -17.60 -4.40 0.88
N SER A 58 -18.35 -3.93 1.86
CA SER A 58 -19.13 -4.80 2.77
C SER A 58 -20.24 -5.61 2.07
N GLU A 59 -20.70 -5.17 0.89
CA GLU A 59 -21.68 -5.89 0.06
C GLU A 59 -21.01 -6.92 -0.86
N LEU A 60 -19.73 -6.73 -1.19
CA LEU A 60 -19.01 -7.49 -2.22
C LEU A 60 -18.08 -8.56 -1.66
N THR A 61 -17.64 -8.42 -0.39
CA THR A 61 -16.70 -9.37 0.22
C THR A 61 -16.74 -9.33 1.75
N ASP A 62 -16.58 -10.51 2.36
CA ASP A 62 -16.35 -10.66 3.80
C ASP A 62 -14.83 -10.69 4.12
N GLN A 63 -13.98 -10.57 3.09
CA GLN A 63 -12.53 -10.61 3.27
C GLN A 63 -11.96 -9.26 3.66
N PRO A 64 -10.84 -9.21 4.40
CA PRO A 64 -10.19 -7.96 4.75
C PRO A 64 -9.66 -7.24 3.51
N PHE A 65 -9.73 -5.92 3.55
CA PHE A 65 -9.21 -5.02 2.51
C PHE A 65 -8.52 -3.80 3.12
N GLY A 66 -7.79 -3.07 2.30
CA GLY A 66 -7.11 -1.85 2.70
C GLY A 66 -7.61 -0.61 1.97
N VAL A 67 -7.19 0.55 2.47
CA VAL A 67 -7.42 1.86 1.85
C VAL A 67 -6.09 2.59 1.73
N ASN A 68 -5.83 3.22 0.59
CA ASN A 68 -4.67 4.08 0.39
C ASN A 68 -5.04 5.55 0.65
N LEU A 69 -4.24 6.22 1.46
CA LEU A 69 -4.35 7.65 1.77
C LEU A 69 -3.12 8.39 1.21
N PRO A 70 -3.22 9.00 0.02
CA PRO A 70 -2.13 9.80 -0.55
C PRO A 70 -2.11 11.18 0.11
N LEU A 71 -1.22 11.37 1.08
CA LEU A 71 -1.25 12.46 2.07
C LEU A 71 -1.20 13.87 1.46
N LEU A 72 -0.52 14.06 0.32
CA LEU A 72 -0.47 15.34 -0.39
C LEU A 72 -1.81 15.72 -1.05
N PHE A 73 -2.66 14.73 -1.33
CA PHE A 73 -3.95 14.96 -2.00
C PHE A 73 -5.13 15.00 -1.02
N LEU A 74 -4.90 14.71 0.24
CA LEU A 74 -5.93 14.87 1.26
C LEU A 74 -6.11 16.36 1.56
N ARG A 75 -7.28 16.89 1.23
CA ARG A 75 -7.64 18.30 1.47
C ARG A 75 -7.82 18.58 2.95
N ASP A 76 -8.38 17.60 3.67
CA ASP A 76 -8.70 17.64 5.09
C ASP A 76 -8.64 16.24 5.70
N GLU A 77 -9.06 16.11 6.94
CA GLU A 77 -9.04 14.85 7.69
C GLU A 77 -10.23 13.93 7.42
N SER A 78 -11.22 14.38 6.63
CA SER A 78 -12.50 13.68 6.47
C SER A 78 -12.39 12.24 5.96
N MET A 79 -11.40 11.95 5.10
CA MET A 79 -11.16 10.58 4.63
C MET A 79 -10.50 9.71 5.71
N VAL A 80 -9.61 10.29 6.52
CA VAL A 80 -8.98 9.59 7.66
C VAL A 80 -10.04 9.23 8.71
N GLU A 81 -10.85 10.21 9.09
CA GLU A 81 -11.98 10.01 10.02
C GLU A 81 -12.96 8.97 9.49
N PHE A 82 -13.26 9.01 8.20
CA PHE A 82 -14.14 8.05 7.55
C PHE A 82 -13.58 6.62 7.65
N CYS A 83 -12.30 6.40 7.39
CA CYS A 83 -11.66 5.09 7.54
C CYS A 83 -11.77 4.57 8.98
N VAL A 84 -11.56 5.44 9.97
CA VAL A 84 -11.71 5.09 11.40
C VAL A 84 -13.15 4.70 11.72
N GLN A 85 -14.13 5.52 11.32
CA GLN A 85 -15.55 5.31 11.61
C GLN A 85 -16.11 4.03 10.96
N HIS A 86 -15.63 3.69 9.76
CA HIS A 86 -16.07 2.50 9.01
C HIS A 86 -15.23 1.25 9.32
N GLY A 87 -14.36 1.32 10.33
CA GLY A 87 -13.65 0.16 10.85
C GLY A 87 -12.62 -0.44 9.88
N VAL A 88 -12.07 0.38 8.97
CA VAL A 88 -10.94 -0.02 8.11
C VAL A 88 -9.81 -0.52 9.00
N LYS A 89 -9.19 -1.67 8.66
CA LYS A 89 -8.16 -2.29 9.49
C LYS A 89 -6.75 -2.10 8.96
N PHE A 90 -6.60 -1.77 7.71
CA PHE A 90 -5.32 -1.61 7.06
C PHE A 90 -5.31 -0.38 6.15
N VAL A 91 -4.33 0.48 6.34
CA VAL A 91 -4.14 1.69 5.53
C VAL A 91 -2.72 1.71 4.97
N THR A 92 -2.61 2.01 3.68
CA THR A 92 -1.34 2.47 3.13
C THR A 92 -1.37 3.99 3.02
N THR A 93 -0.33 4.66 3.48
CA THR A 93 -0.12 6.09 3.23
C THR A 93 0.95 6.28 2.17
N SER A 94 0.83 7.30 1.34
CA SER A 94 1.78 7.61 0.27
C SER A 94 1.88 9.11 0.04
N ALA A 95 2.87 9.54 -0.73
CA ALA A 95 3.00 10.92 -1.20
C ALA A 95 2.82 11.98 -0.09
N GLY A 96 3.73 12.04 0.87
CA GLY A 96 3.69 13.05 1.92
C GLY A 96 4.39 12.65 3.21
N ASP A 97 4.13 13.40 4.27
CA ASP A 97 4.74 13.17 5.58
C ASP A 97 3.98 12.06 6.34
N PRO A 98 4.62 10.91 6.63
CA PRO A 98 3.97 9.80 7.32
C PRO A 98 3.51 10.17 8.75
N SER A 99 4.09 11.18 9.38
CA SER A 99 3.73 11.60 10.73
C SER A 99 2.35 12.24 10.83
N LYS A 100 1.81 12.76 9.73
CA LYS A 100 0.63 13.63 9.75
C LYS A 100 -0.63 13.01 10.38
N TYR A 101 -0.87 11.71 10.14
CA TYR A 101 -2.08 11.04 10.63
C TYR A 101 -1.79 9.73 11.37
N ILE A 102 -0.52 9.41 11.61
CA ILE A 102 -0.14 8.11 12.18
C ILE A 102 -0.79 7.88 13.54
N ASP A 103 -0.79 8.89 14.42
CA ASP A 103 -1.35 8.78 15.77
C ASP A 103 -2.84 8.48 15.74
N ILE A 104 -3.61 9.15 14.89
CA ILE A 104 -5.06 8.94 14.74
C ILE A 104 -5.34 7.51 14.27
N LEU A 105 -4.63 7.07 13.24
CA LEU A 105 -4.79 5.73 12.67
C LEU A 105 -4.40 4.62 13.66
N LYS A 106 -3.27 4.80 14.34
CA LYS A 106 -2.78 3.83 15.33
C LYS A 106 -3.68 3.77 16.57
N TYR A 107 -4.19 4.91 17.05
CA TYR A 107 -5.14 4.94 18.17
C TYR A 107 -6.43 4.18 17.85
N ALA A 108 -6.87 4.22 16.59
CA ALA A 108 -8.01 3.44 16.10
C ALA A 108 -7.70 1.95 15.87
N GLY A 109 -6.48 1.49 16.14
CA GLY A 109 -6.06 0.10 15.93
C GLY A 109 -5.87 -0.28 14.45
N ILE A 110 -5.63 0.70 13.59
CA ILE A 110 -5.40 0.48 12.16
C ILE A 110 -3.92 0.16 11.94
N THR A 111 -3.65 -0.89 11.17
CA THR A 111 -2.31 -1.20 10.68
C THR A 111 -1.93 -0.23 9.56
N VAL A 112 -0.79 0.43 9.70
CA VAL A 112 -0.35 1.48 8.78
C VAL A 112 0.97 1.12 8.10
N TYR A 113 0.97 1.11 6.78
CA TYR A 113 2.17 1.01 5.95
C TYR A 113 2.40 2.31 5.19
N HIS A 114 3.67 2.72 5.02
CA HIS A 114 4.00 3.92 4.25
C HIS A 114 4.79 3.59 3.00
N ALA A 115 4.41 4.20 1.87
CA ALA A 115 5.12 4.04 0.61
C ALA A 115 6.37 4.92 0.58
N VAL A 116 7.52 4.32 0.32
CA VAL A 116 8.83 4.98 0.37
C VAL A 116 9.66 4.68 -0.88
N PRO A 117 10.20 5.70 -1.56
CA PRO A 117 11.07 5.54 -2.72
C PRO A 117 12.56 5.65 -2.39
N SER A 118 12.94 5.79 -1.12
CA SER A 118 14.33 5.97 -0.69
C SER A 118 14.61 5.39 0.70
N VAL A 119 15.88 5.20 1.02
CA VAL A 119 16.32 4.77 2.36
C VAL A 119 16.00 5.83 3.42
N GLU A 120 16.20 7.10 3.10
CA GLU A 120 15.88 8.22 4.00
C GLU A 120 14.37 8.25 4.32
N GLY A 121 13.53 8.11 3.30
CA GLY A 121 12.07 8.01 3.49
C GLY A 121 11.67 6.83 4.35
N ALA A 122 12.35 5.68 4.20
CA ALA A 122 12.10 4.50 5.00
C ALA A 122 12.47 4.70 6.48
N ILE A 123 13.59 5.34 6.76
CA ILE A 123 14.01 5.70 8.14
C ILE A 123 12.97 6.64 8.76
N LYS A 124 12.60 7.71 8.06
CA LYS A 124 11.59 8.66 8.53
C LYS A 124 10.26 7.98 8.83
N ALA A 125 9.80 7.09 7.97
CA ALA A 125 8.55 6.35 8.18
C ALA A 125 8.65 5.41 9.40
N ALA A 126 9.77 4.71 9.55
CA ALA A 126 10.01 3.85 10.71
C ALA A 126 10.02 4.64 12.03
N ASP A 127 10.67 5.81 12.06
CA ASP A 127 10.72 6.70 13.22
C ASP A 127 9.34 7.25 13.59
N CYS A 128 8.43 7.39 12.62
CA CYS A 128 7.04 7.78 12.85
C CYS A 128 6.18 6.64 13.43
N GLY A 129 6.68 5.40 13.49
CA GLY A 129 5.96 4.26 14.09
C GLY A 129 4.99 3.54 13.15
N VAL A 130 5.22 3.55 11.84
CA VAL A 130 4.45 2.72 10.90
C VAL A 130 4.69 1.22 11.16
N ASP A 131 3.73 0.37 10.81
CA ASP A 131 3.84 -1.08 11.01
C ASP A 131 4.62 -1.80 9.91
N GLY A 132 4.85 -1.11 8.79
CA GLY A 132 5.60 -1.65 7.67
C GLY A 132 5.78 -0.64 6.55
N LEU A 133 6.50 -1.06 5.52
CA LEU A 133 6.87 -0.22 4.38
C LEU A 133 6.35 -0.81 3.07
N VAL A 134 5.89 0.06 2.17
CA VAL A 134 5.77 -0.25 0.75
C VAL A 134 6.98 0.37 0.07
N VAL A 135 7.95 -0.45 -0.32
CA VAL A 135 9.19 0.01 -0.96
C VAL A 135 8.97 0.05 -2.46
N GLU A 136 9.00 1.24 -3.03
CA GLU A 136 8.75 1.45 -4.45
C GLU A 136 10.05 1.78 -5.18
N GLY A 137 10.44 0.91 -6.12
CA GLY A 137 11.57 1.13 -7.00
C GLY A 137 11.27 2.09 -8.15
N THR A 138 12.31 2.51 -8.88
CA THR A 138 12.16 3.38 -10.06
C THR A 138 11.32 2.74 -11.17
N GLU A 139 11.16 1.43 -11.15
CA GLU A 139 10.32 0.66 -12.08
C GLU A 139 8.81 0.82 -11.80
N GLY A 140 8.44 1.35 -10.63
CA GLY A 140 7.04 1.58 -10.26
C GLY A 140 6.39 2.73 -11.01
N GLY A 141 5.05 2.78 -11.01
CA GLY A 141 4.24 3.83 -11.66
C GLY A 141 3.94 5.05 -10.78
N GLY A 142 4.34 5.05 -9.50
CA GLY A 142 4.00 6.08 -8.52
C GLY A 142 4.96 7.26 -8.48
N PHE A 143 4.99 7.95 -7.33
CA PHE A 143 5.93 9.04 -7.05
C PHE A 143 7.35 8.50 -6.89
N LYS A 144 8.26 8.99 -7.71
CA LYS A 144 9.65 8.53 -7.75
C LYS A 144 10.58 9.41 -6.93
N SER A 145 11.61 8.78 -6.38
CA SER A 145 12.75 9.52 -5.84
C SER A 145 13.55 10.14 -6.98
N PRO A 146 14.11 11.35 -6.79
CA PRO A 146 15.10 11.89 -7.73
C PRO A 146 16.33 11.00 -7.92
N GLU A 147 16.61 10.12 -6.97
CA GLU A 147 17.78 9.21 -7.01
C GLU A 147 17.59 7.99 -7.93
N GLU A 148 16.34 7.72 -8.36
CA GLU A 148 15.99 6.62 -9.29
C GLU A 148 16.63 5.27 -8.96
N VAL A 149 16.49 4.80 -7.72
CA VAL A 149 17.06 3.52 -7.28
C VAL A 149 16.13 2.36 -7.66
N GLY A 150 16.68 1.33 -8.31
CA GLY A 150 15.95 0.11 -8.65
C GLY A 150 15.48 -0.67 -7.41
N LEU A 151 14.31 -1.32 -7.51
CA LEU A 151 13.61 -1.97 -6.40
C LEU A 151 14.49 -2.94 -5.59
N PHE A 152 15.18 -3.85 -6.26
CA PHE A 152 15.96 -4.89 -5.56
C PHE A 152 17.16 -4.31 -4.79
N VAL A 153 17.77 -3.24 -5.30
CA VAL A 153 18.86 -2.53 -4.62
C VAL A 153 18.30 -1.79 -3.41
N LEU A 154 17.16 -1.11 -3.58
CA LEU A 154 16.52 -0.32 -2.53
C LEU A 154 16.07 -1.19 -1.36
N ILE A 155 15.42 -2.33 -1.60
CA ILE A 155 15.00 -3.27 -0.54
C ILE A 155 16.20 -3.71 0.30
N GLN A 156 17.31 -4.11 -0.35
CA GLN A 156 18.50 -4.56 0.36
C GLN A 156 19.15 -3.44 1.19
N ALA A 157 19.16 -2.21 0.67
CA ALA A 157 19.67 -1.06 1.40
C ALA A 157 18.84 -0.75 2.66
N ILE A 158 17.51 -0.78 2.53
CA ILE A 158 16.56 -0.56 3.64
C ILE A 158 16.69 -1.66 4.69
N ARG A 159 16.72 -2.93 4.27
CA ARG A 159 16.82 -4.10 5.18
C ARG A 159 18.05 -4.10 6.07
N LYS A 160 19.13 -3.44 5.67
CA LYS A 160 20.35 -3.30 6.50
C LYS A 160 20.15 -2.38 7.71
N GLN A 161 19.14 -1.52 7.67
CA GLN A 161 18.91 -0.48 8.68
C GLN A 161 17.59 -0.63 9.44
N ILE A 162 16.58 -1.27 8.82
CA ILE A 162 15.21 -1.28 9.30
C ILE A 162 14.68 -2.71 9.29
N ASP A 163 14.13 -3.16 10.43
CA ASP A 163 13.47 -4.48 10.55
C ASP A 163 11.94 -4.36 10.56
N LEU A 164 11.38 -3.57 9.66
CA LEU A 164 9.94 -3.56 9.38
C LEU A 164 9.60 -4.54 8.25
N PRO A 165 8.38 -5.10 8.22
CA PRO A 165 7.91 -5.88 7.07
C PRO A 165 7.84 -5.00 5.82
N ILE A 166 8.26 -5.55 4.67
CA ILE A 166 8.35 -4.83 3.39
C ILE A 166 7.39 -5.45 2.38
N ILE A 167 6.59 -4.60 1.76
CA ILE A 167 5.86 -4.86 0.52
C ILE A 167 6.70 -4.29 -0.62
N ALA A 168 7.06 -5.12 -1.59
CA ALA A 168 7.83 -4.73 -2.76
C ALA A 168 6.91 -4.18 -3.87
N ALA A 169 7.20 -2.99 -4.40
CA ALA A 169 6.41 -2.32 -5.44
C ALA A 169 7.31 -1.89 -6.62
N GLY A 170 6.91 -2.27 -7.84
CA GLY A 170 7.58 -1.91 -9.08
C GLY A 170 8.32 -3.06 -9.75
N GLY A 171 8.13 -3.22 -11.05
CA GLY A 171 8.88 -4.13 -11.91
C GLY A 171 8.66 -5.63 -11.67
N ILE A 172 7.65 -6.05 -10.90
CA ILE A 172 7.37 -7.46 -10.62
C ILE A 172 6.14 -7.90 -11.40
N ALA A 173 6.36 -8.62 -12.50
CA ALA A 173 5.29 -9.03 -13.41
C ALA A 173 5.02 -10.54 -13.42
N ASP A 174 5.87 -11.35 -12.80
CA ASP A 174 5.78 -12.81 -12.84
C ASP A 174 6.30 -13.50 -11.57
N GLY A 175 6.17 -14.83 -11.53
CA GLY A 175 6.63 -15.64 -10.41
C GLY A 175 8.14 -15.62 -10.18
N ALA A 176 8.96 -15.37 -11.21
CA ALA A 176 10.41 -15.25 -11.05
C ALA A 176 10.79 -13.95 -10.35
N GLY A 177 10.18 -12.82 -10.76
CA GLY A 177 10.31 -11.54 -10.07
C GLY A 177 9.81 -11.62 -8.63
N MET A 178 8.70 -12.32 -8.38
CA MET A 178 8.18 -12.58 -7.04
C MET A 178 9.19 -13.35 -6.17
N ALA A 179 9.75 -14.43 -6.67
CA ALA A 179 10.76 -15.21 -5.96
C ALA A 179 12.01 -14.37 -5.66
N ALA A 180 12.46 -13.55 -6.61
CA ALA A 180 13.59 -12.65 -6.42
C ALA A 180 13.30 -11.60 -5.34
N ALA A 181 12.11 -10.99 -5.30
CA ALA A 181 11.73 -10.04 -4.27
C ALA A 181 11.76 -10.66 -2.87
N PHE A 182 11.25 -11.89 -2.71
CA PHE A 182 11.36 -12.60 -1.44
C PHE A 182 12.81 -12.92 -1.06
N ALA A 183 13.63 -13.31 -2.02
CA ALA A 183 15.05 -13.61 -1.77
C ALA A 183 15.83 -12.38 -1.25
N VAL A 184 15.47 -11.17 -1.66
CA VAL A 184 16.10 -9.92 -1.17
C VAL A 184 15.44 -9.35 0.09
N GLY A 185 14.40 -10.00 0.63
CA GLY A 185 13.82 -9.67 1.93
C GLY A 185 12.45 -9.00 1.91
N ALA A 186 11.76 -8.94 0.76
CA ALA A 186 10.36 -8.56 0.73
C ALA A 186 9.49 -9.64 1.41
N CYS A 187 8.39 -9.22 1.98
CA CYS A 187 7.40 -10.12 2.58
C CYS A 187 6.20 -10.33 1.65
N LEU A 188 5.92 -9.39 0.76
CA LEU A 188 4.74 -9.37 -0.07
C LEU A 188 4.98 -8.47 -1.29
N LEU A 189 4.14 -8.62 -2.33
CA LEU A 189 4.22 -7.83 -3.55
C LEU A 189 3.02 -6.90 -3.69
N TYR A 190 3.29 -5.75 -4.28
CA TYR A 190 2.30 -4.78 -4.74
C TYR A 190 2.23 -4.85 -6.26
N THR A 191 1.09 -5.26 -6.79
CA THR A 191 0.93 -5.37 -8.25
C THR A 191 -0.04 -4.31 -8.75
N SER A 192 0.34 -3.66 -9.85
CA SER A 192 -0.53 -2.81 -10.67
C SER A 192 -0.89 -3.52 -11.97
N ASP A 193 -1.83 -2.98 -12.71
CA ASP A 193 -2.08 -3.40 -14.09
C ASP A 193 -0.98 -2.81 -15.00
N ALA A 194 0.03 -3.62 -15.29
CA ALA A 194 1.14 -3.21 -16.16
C ALA A 194 0.70 -2.88 -17.60
N ALA A 195 -0.49 -3.30 -18.02
CA ALA A 195 -1.02 -3.00 -19.36
C ALA A 195 -1.47 -1.54 -19.48
N ASP A 196 -1.92 -0.93 -18.39
CA ASP A 196 -2.43 0.47 -18.40
C ASP A 196 -1.28 1.49 -18.35
N ASP A 197 -0.14 1.15 -17.76
CA ASP A 197 1.05 2.01 -17.72
C ASP A 197 1.77 2.11 -19.08
N SER A 198 1.50 1.19 -20.02
CA SER A 198 2.12 1.17 -21.36
C SER A 198 1.45 2.10 -22.39
N ILE A 199 0.31 2.70 -22.05
CA ILE A 199 -0.52 3.52 -22.97
C ILE A 199 -0.38 5.04 -22.71
N ARG A 200 0.49 5.45 -21.78
CA ARG A 200 0.68 6.87 -21.45
C ARG A 200 2.02 7.37 -21.91
#